data_ccd794378afff9449f1438eba07f7302
#
_entry.id   ccd794378afff9449f1438eba07f7302
#
_cell.length_a   1.000
_cell.length_b   1.000
_cell.length_c   1.000
_cell.angle_alpha   90.00
_cell.angle_beta   90.00
_cell.angle_gamma   90.00
#
_symmetry.space_group_name_H-M   'P 1'
#
loop_
_entity.id
_entity.type
_entity.pdbx_description
1 polymer ?
#
loop_
_entity_poly.entity_id
_entity_poly.type
_entity_poly.pdbx_seq_one_letter_code
_entity_poly.pdbx_strand_id
1 'polypeptide(L)'
;MSLRGWAATAAGVVLAVAATACTASSAFSYAAQDAQEDAAPSPEADAVTQIVTAAHLADWGRRRGEPGPLIMAARMVAEVPLRPADAEAAPLVSWEGLLTEAEQMAPDSQAIRDATARVRNTNRGVRSSPFGQGPIFQVREIKARETYVFELEARGGVLRVAAIGDGDSNIDLSVRDAGGALVCQDGRGDHYPVCTVVRTQPGKLRIDIVNRGQVWTKVQILSN
;
A
#
# COMPACT_ATOMS: atom_id res chain seq x y z
N MET A 1 71.68 56.81 15.69
CA MET A 1 71.81 56.02 16.90
C MET A 1 71.01 54.75 16.69
N SER A 2 71.61 53.60 16.29
CA SER A 2 72.09 52.50 17.13
C SER A 2 70.94 51.88 17.96
N LEU A 3 70.58 50.64 17.87
CA LEU A 3 71.28 49.36 17.78
C LEU A 3 70.21 48.22 17.66
N ARG A 4 70.53 47.17 16.89
CA ARG A 4 70.55 45.73 17.22
C ARG A 4 69.20 45.12 17.76
N GLY A 5 68.54 44.14 17.17
CA GLY A 5 69.05 42.81 16.75
C GLY A 5 68.57 41.78 17.76
N TRP A 6 67.87 40.80 17.35
CA TRP A 6 68.07 39.37 17.81
C TRP A 6 67.02 38.46 17.14
N ALA A 7 67.52 37.52 16.46
CA ALA A 7 66.76 36.38 15.95
C ALA A 7 66.51 35.35 17.04
N ALA A 8 65.34 34.77 17.05
CA ALA A 8 65.12 33.52 17.80
C ALA A 8 64.26 32.59 16.94
N THR A 9 64.94 31.54 16.48
CA THR A 9 64.37 30.35 15.84
C THR A 9 63.58 29.56 16.88
N ALA A 10 62.34 29.25 16.61
CA ALA A 10 61.58 28.26 17.38
C ALA A 10 61.06 27.19 16.39
N ALA A 11 61.49 25.97 16.66
CA ALA A 11 61.15 24.75 15.93
C ALA A 11 59.67 24.40 16.04
N GLY A 12 58.99 24.25 14.93
CA GLY A 12 57.60 23.76 14.86
C GLY A 12 57.57 22.25 14.96
N VAL A 13 56.92 21.75 15.98
CA VAL A 13 56.55 20.34 16.09
C VAL A 13 55.28 20.14 15.28
N VAL A 14 55.38 19.40 14.16
CA VAL A 14 54.24 18.93 13.38
C VAL A 14 53.65 17.72 14.11
N LEU A 15 52.52 17.90 14.77
CA LEU A 15 51.71 16.78 15.23
C LEU A 15 50.86 16.27 14.06
N ALA A 16 51.24 15.15 13.46
CA ALA A 16 50.40 14.40 12.54
C ALA A 16 49.33 13.67 13.37
N VAL A 17 48.10 14.19 13.35
CA VAL A 17 46.95 13.47 13.87
C VAL A 17 46.46 12.54 12.73
N ALA A 18 46.67 11.24 12.90
CA ALA A 18 46.12 10.21 12.03
C ALA A 18 44.61 10.17 12.22
N ALA A 19 43.87 10.65 11.21
CA ALA A 19 42.43 10.42 11.10
C ALA A 19 42.17 9.05 10.46
N THR A 20 42.18 8.01 11.30
CA THR A 20 41.65 6.69 10.94
C THR A 20 40.36 6.50 11.70
N ALA A 21 39.24 6.70 11.07
CA ALA A 21 38.02 6.00 11.47
C ALA A 21 36.84 6.34 10.54
N CYS A 22 36.05 5.34 10.28
CA CYS A 22 34.67 5.36 9.78
C CYS A 22 34.46 5.42 8.26
N THR A 23 34.86 4.35 7.56
CA THR A 23 34.29 4.03 6.24
C THR A 23 33.54 2.69 6.22
N ALA A 24 33.27 2.06 7.35
CA ALA A 24 32.62 0.75 7.40
C ALA A 24 31.09 0.78 7.56
N SER A 25 30.49 1.94 7.94
CA SER A 25 29.05 1.99 8.24
C SER A 25 28.14 2.28 7.04
N SER A 26 28.66 2.87 5.96
CA SER A 26 27.85 3.23 4.78
C SER A 26 27.63 2.10 3.79
N ALA A 27 28.55 1.15 3.70
CA ALA A 27 28.43 0.02 2.77
C ALA A 27 27.35 -1.00 3.19
N PHE A 28 27.15 -1.19 4.51
CA PHE A 28 26.11 -2.11 4.99
C PHE A 28 24.69 -1.59 4.81
N SER A 29 24.48 -0.28 4.91
CA SER A 29 23.17 0.33 4.67
C SER A 29 22.79 0.35 3.18
N TYR A 30 23.76 0.51 2.30
CA TYR A 30 23.55 0.51 0.85
C TYR A 30 23.19 -0.89 0.33
N ALA A 31 23.91 -1.92 0.75
CA ALA A 31 23.64 -3.31 0.37
C ALA A 31 22.28 -3.83 0.89
N ALA A 32 21.81 -3.33 2.04
CA ALA A 32 20.51 -3.68 2.57
C ALA A 32 19.36 -2.96 1.81
N GLN A 33 19.59 -1.77 1.30
CA GLN A 33 18.63 -1.04 0.46
C GLN A 33 18.52 -1.65 -0.94
N ASP A 34 19.63 -2.01 -1.58
CA ASP A 34 19.64 -2.66 -2.90
C ASP A 34 18.97 -4.04 -2.87
N ALA A 35 19.14 -4.82 -1.78
CA ALA A 35 18.45 -6.09 -1.60
C ALA A 35 16.95 -5.94 -1.35
N GLN A 36 16.48 -4.75 -1.00
CA GLN A 36 15.09 -4.43 -0.74
C GLN A 36 14.34 -4.04 -2.02
N GLU A 37 15.04 -3.47 -3.01
CA GLU A 37 14.45 -3.09 -4.31
C GLU A 37 14.26 -4.28 -5.27
N ASP A 38 15.05 -5.36 -5.14
CA ASP A 38 15.05 -6.50 -6.06
C ASP A 38 14.07 -7.64 -5.70
N ALA A 39 13.35 -7.56 -4.58
CA ALA A 39 12.39 -8.60 -4.22
C ALA A 39 11.14 -8.49 -5.08
N ALA A 40 10.97 -9.40 -6.04
CA ALA A 40 9.75 -9.46 -6.84
C ALA A 40 8.51 -9.70 -5.95
N PRO A 41 7.41 -8.97 -6.17
CA PRO A 41 6.18 -9.19 -5.43
C PRO A 41 5.60 -10.57 -5.73
N SER A 42 4.94 -11.16 -4.73
CA SER A 42 4.17 -12.38 -4.94
C SER A 42 2.91 -12.10 -5.78
N PRO A 43 2.32 -13.12 -6.40
CA PRO A 43 1.02 -12.96 -7.08
C PRO A 43 -0.06 -12.33 -6.18
N GLU A 44 -0.08 -12.67 -4.89
CA GLU A 44 -1.03 -12.11 -3.93
C GLU A 44 -0.73 -10.63 -3.62
N ALA A 45 0.55 -10.22 -3.60
CA ALA A 45 0.94 -8.81 -3.44
C ALA A 45 0.51 -8.00 -4.67
N ASP A 46 0.66 -8.55 -5.88
CA ASP A 46 0.20 -7.91 -7.11
C ASP A 46 -1.33 -7.81 -7.15
N ALA A 47 -2.02 -8.80 -6.61
CA ALA A 47 -3.47 -8.77 -6.45
C ALA A 47 -3.94 -7.57 -5.60
N VAL A 48 -3.26 -7.25 -4.48
CA VAL A 48 -3.55 -6.06 -3.68
C VAL A 48 -3.46 -4.80 -4.55
N THR A 49 -2.39 -4.67 -5.35
CA THR A 49 -2.22 -3.53 -6.26
C THR A 49 -3.34 -3.46 -7.29
N GLN A 50 -3.74 -4.59 -7.87
CA GLN A 50 -4.82 -4.62 -8.86
C GLN A 50 -6.16 -4.16 -8.27
N ILE A 51 -6.51 -4.61 -7.06
CA ILE A 51 -7.76 -4.18 -6.40
C ILE A 51 -7.73 -2.67 -6.09
N VAL A 52 -6.62 -2.14 -5.58
CA VAL A 52 -6.48 -0.70 -5.33
C VAL A 52 -6.60 0.10 -6.63
N THR A 53 -5.94 -0.36 -7.70
CA THR A 53 -6.04 0.28 -9.02
C THR A 53 -7.48 0.26 -9.55
N ALA A 54 -8.19 -0.86 -9.37
CA ALA A 54 -9.59 -0.96 -9.75
C ALA A 54 -10.48 0.01 -8.96
N ALA A 55 -10.22 0.16 -7.64
CA ALA A 55 -10.95 1.11 -6.80
C ALA A 55 -10.74 2.56 -7.26
N HIS A 56 -9.49 2.95 -7.55
CA HIS A 56 -9.18 4.27 -8.12
C HIS A 56 -9.86 4.51 -9.45
N LEU A 57 -9.87 3.50 -10.33
CA LEU A 57 -10.52 3.59 -11.64
C LEU A 57 -12.03 3.76 -11.51
N ALA A 58 -12.66 3.00 -10.62
CA ALA A 58 -14.09 3.12 -10.35
C ALA A 58 -14.43 4.52 -9.81
N ASP A 59 -13.65 5.01 -8.86
CA ASP A 59 -13.83 6.33 -8.29
C ASP A 59 -13.64 7.46 -9.33
N TRP A 60 -12.68 7.32 -10.23
CA TRP A 60 -12.53 8.23 -11.37
C TRP A 60 -13.77 8.24 -12.26
N GLY A 61 -14.35 7.06 -12.55
CA GLY A 61 -15.58 6.94 -13.31
C GLY A 61 -16.77 7.59 -12.60
N ARG A 62 -16.93 7.38 -11.30
CA ARG A 62 -17.98 7.99 -10.46
C ARG A 62 -17.95 9.51 -10.53
N ARG A 63 -16.79 10.12 -10.35
CA ARG A 63 -16.63 11.58 -10.41
C ARG A 63 -16.95 12.18 -11.76
N ARG A 64 -16.88 11.40 -12.84
CA ARG A 64 -17.17 11.84 -14.20
C ARG A 64 -18.55 11.45 -14.72
N GLY A 65 -19.27 10.62 -13.98
CA GLY A 65 -20.53 10.06 -14.43
C GLY A 65 -20.35 9.07 -15.60
N GLU A 66 -19.18 8.42 -15.67
CA GLU A 66 -18.83 7.50 -16.77
C GLU A 66 -18.89 6.04 -16.29
N PRO A 67 -19.82 5.21 -16.81
CA PRO A 67 -19.96 3.81 -16.37
C PRO A 67 -18.86 2.88 -16.92
N GLY A 68 -18.20 3.25 -18.02
CA GLY A 68 -17.15 2.42 -18.64
C GLY A 68 -15.99 2.05 -17.70
N PRO A 69 -15.41 2.99 -16.97
CA PRO A 69 -14.37 2.72 -15.98
C PRO A 69 -14.80 1.76 -14.87
N LEU A 70 -16.07 1.81 -14.42
CA LEU A 70 -16.61 0.88 -13.43
C LEU A 70 -16.65 -0.56 -13.98
N ILE A 71 -17.03 -0.72 -15.26
CA ILE A 71 -17.04 -2.04 -15.92
C ILE A 71 -15.62 -2.59 -16.04
N MET A 72 -14.64 -1.75 -16.37
CA MET A 72 -13.24 -2.16 -16.42
C MET A 72 -12.72 -2.52 -15.02
N ALA A 73 -13.00 -1.70 -14.00
CA ALA A 73 -12.69 -1.99 -12.61
C ALA A 73 -13.30 -3.31 -12.15
N ALA A 74 -14.56 -3.57 -12.50
CA ALA A 74 -15.24 -4.84 -12.22
C ALA A 74 -14.50 -6.04 -12.83
N ARG A 75 -14.00 -5.93 -14.06
CA ARG A 75 -13.19 -6.99 -14.69
C ARG A 75 -11.90 -7.25 -13.92
N MET A 76 -11.21 -6.18 -13.50
CA MET A 76 -9.97 -6.29 -12.71
C MET A 76 -10.23 -6.98 -11.37
N VAL A 77 -11.29 -6.58 -10.66
CA VAL A 77 -11.67 -7.19 -9.37
C VAL A 77 -12.04 -8.67 -9.56
N ALA A 78 -12.76 -8.99 -10.63
CA ALA A 78 -13.23 -10.35 -10.92
C ALA A 78 -12.12 -11.37 -11.21
N GLU A 79 -10.92 -10.92 -11.56
CA GLU A 79 -9.75 -11.77 -11.77
C GLU A 79 -9.07 -12.16 -10.45
N VAL A 80 -9.35 -11.43 -9.36
CA VAL A 80 -8.69 -11.61 -8.06
C VAL A 80 -9.58 -12.43 -7.12
N PRO A 81 -9.14 -13.62 -6.67
CA PRO A 81 -9.84 -14.36 -5.63
C PRO A 81 -9.62 -13.67 -4.29
N LEU A 82 -10.66 -13.01 -3.77
CA LEU A 82 -10.62 -12.38 -2.45
C LEU A 82 -10.98 -13.39 -1.36
N ARG A 83 -10.15 -13.50 -0.33
CA ARG A 83 -10.38 -14.38 0.82
C ARG A 83 -10.83 -13.55 2.02
N PRO A 84 -12.04 -13.76 2.54
CA PRO A 84 -12.48 -13.07 3.74
C PRO A 84 -11.69 -13.54 4.97
N ALA A 85 -11.27 -12.60 5.81
CA ALA A 85 -10.72 -12.91 7.14
C ALA A 85 -11.82 -13.43 8.08
N ASP A 86 -13.03 -12.87 7.95
CA ASP A 86 -14.24 -13.27 8.67
C ASP A 86 -15.23 -13.88 7.67
N ALA A 87 -15.76 -15.05 7.95
CA ALA A 87 -16.58 -15.83 7.01
C ALA A 87 -17.82 -15.11 6.46
N GLU A 88 -18.36 -14.13 7.19
CA GLU A 88 -19.54 -13.35 6.80
C GLU A 88 -19.21 -12.00 6.15
N ALA A 89 -17.92 -11.66 6.02
CA ALA A 89 -17.53 -10.37 5.46
C ALA A 89 -17.78 -10.32 3.94
N ALA A 90 -18.53 -9.32 3.50
CA ALA A 90 -18.65 -8.97 2.08
C ALA A 90 -17.64 -7.86 1.75
N PRO A 91 -16.94 -7.94 0.59
CA PRO A 91 -16.01 -6.90 0.18
C PRO A 91 -16.75 -5.59 -0.13
N LEU A 92 -16.16 -4.46 0.25
CA LEU A 92 -16.67 -3.12 -0.09
C LEU A 92 -16.55 -2.88 -1.61
N VAL A 93 -15.45 -3.33 -2.20
CA VAL A 93 -15.22 -3.29 -3.64
C VAL A 93 -15.44 -4.69 -4.19
N SER A 94 -16.61 -4.92 -4.80
CA SER A 94 -16.99 -6.17 -5.46
C SER A 94 -17.26 -5.95 -6.94
N TRP A 95 -16.94 -6.92 -7.78
CA TRP A 95 -17.17 -6.82 -9.20
C TRP A 95 -18.67 -6.76 -9.53
N GLU A 96 -19.51 -7.47 -8.79
CA GLU A 96 -20.97 -7.42 -8.94
C GLU A 96 -21.52 -6.03 -8.61
N GLY A 97 -21.05 -5.44 -7.51
CA GLY A 97 -21.45 -4.10 -7.09
C GLY A 97 -21.08 -3.04 -8.13
N LEU A 98 -19.85 -3.10 -8.65
CA LEU A 98 -19.39 -2.17 -9.68
C LEU A 98 -20.18 -2.28 -10.99
N LEU A 99 -20.57 -3.50 -11.40
CA LEU A 99 -21.42 -3.68 -12.60
C LEU A 99 -22.83 -3.15 -12.37
N THR A 100 -23.40 -3.38 -11.21
CA THR A 100 -24.73 -2.86 -10.84
C THR A 100 -24.73 -1.33 -10.82
N GLU A 101 -23.69 -0.73 -10.24
CA GLU A 101 -23.53 0.72 -10.22
C GLU A 101 -23.38 1.30 -11.66
N ALA A 102 -22.58 0.65 -12.51
CA ALA A 102 -22.45 1.07 -13.92
C ALA A 102 -23.79 1.05 -14.68
N GLU A 103 -24.64 0.05 -14.44
CA GLU A 103 -25.99 -0.01 -15.00
C GLU A 103 -26.89 1.09 -14.44
N GLN A 104 -26.81 1.40 -13.17
CA GLN A 104 -27.55 2.50 -12.54
C GLN A 104 -27.16 3.88 -13.07
N MET A 105 -25.87 4.07 -13.42
CA MET A 105 -25.39 5.31 -14.01
C MET A 105 -25.91 5.55 -15.44
N ALA A 106 -26.28 4.49 -16.16
CA ALA A 106 -26.77 4.58 -17.54
C ALA A 106 -27.92 3.58 -17.81
N PRO A 107 -29.08 3.76 -17.14
CA PRO A 107 -30.16 2.75 -17.12
C PRO A 107 -30.78 2.49 -18.51
N ASP A 108 -30.75 3.47 -19.39
CA ASP A 108 -31.32 3.36 -20.73
C ASP A 108 -30.31 2.86 -21.78
N SER A 109 -29.05 2.67 -21.41
CA SER A 109 -27.97 2.28 -22.33
C SER A 109 -27.94 0.76 -22.57
N GLN A 110 -28.38 0.31 -23.74
CA GLN A 110 -28.23 -1.10 -24.13
C GLN A 110 -26.77 -1.51 -24.21
N ALA A 111 -25.86 -0.62 -24.63
CA ALA A 111 -24.45 -0.90 -24.75
C ALA A 111 -23.80 -1.19 -23.37
N ILE A 112 -24.23 -0.49 -22.32
CA ILE A 112 -23.76 -0.75 -20.94
C ILE A 112 -24.29 -2.10 -20.44
N ARG A 113 -25.58 -2.39 -20.63
CA ARG A 113 -26.17 -3.70 -20.27
C ARG A 113 -25.44 -4.85 -20.96
N ASP A 114 -25.13 -4.72 -22.25
CA ASP A 114 -24.39 -5.74 -23.00
C ASP A 114 -22.96 -5.89 -22.50
N ALA A 115 -22.29 -4.79 -22.13
CA ALA A 115 -20.93 -4.81 -21.59
C ALA A 115 -20.87 -5.47 -20.22
N THR A 116 -21.80 -5.14 -19.31
CA THR A 116 -21.89 -5.76 -17.98
C THR A 116 -22.24 -7.25 -18.05
N ALA A 117 -23.17 -7.62 -18.97
CA ALA A 117 -23.52 -9.01 -19.22
C ALA A 117 -22.31 -9.84 -19.70
N ARG A 118 -21.47 -9.27 -20.55
CA ARG A 118 -20.22 -9.95 -20.98
C ARG A 118 -19.30 -10.23 -19.80
N VAL A 119 -19.11 -9.29 -18.89
CA VAL A 119 -18.27 -9.52 -17.68
C VAL A 119 -18.88 -10.62 -16.80
N ARG A 120 -20.18 -10.58 -16.52
CA ARG A 120 -20.88 -11.61 -15.73
C ARG A 120 -20.75 -13.00 -16.36
N ASN A 121 -20.86 -13.11 -17.67
CA ASN A 121 -20.75 -14.38 -18.38
C ASN A 121 -19.32 -14.92 -18.38
N THR A 122 -18.34 -14.04 -18.47
CA THR A 122 -16.93 -14.42 -18.45
C THR A 122 -16.53 -15.02 -17.10
N ASN A 123 -17.13 -14.59 -16.00
CA ASN A 123 -16.82 -15.04 -14.64
C ASN A 123 -17.56 -16.30 -14.17
N ARG A 124 -18.37 -16.94 -15.01
CA ARG A 124 -19.09 -18.19 -14.66
C ARG A 124 -18.26 -19.45 -14.79
N GLY A 125 -17.05 -19.37 -15.33
CA GLY A 125 -16.17 -20.52 -15.55
C GLY A 125 -15.15 -20.72 -14.43
N VAL A 126 -14.69 -21.98 -14.24
CA VAL A 126 -13.54 -22.28 -13.40
C VAL A 126 -12.29 -21.71 -14.08
N ARG A 127 -11.62 -20.78 -13.43
CA ARG A 127 -10.40 -20.15 -13.92
C ARG A 127 -9.29 -20.27 -12.89
N SER A 128 -8.09 -20.57 -13.33
CA SER A 128 -6.89 -20.33 -12.54
C SER A 128 -6.61 -18.82 -12.55
N SER A 129 -6.61 -18.22 -11.36
CA SER A 129 -6.23 -16.82 -11.23
C SER A 129 -4.72 -16.66 -11.33
N PRO A 130 -4.18 -15.63 -12.03
CA PRO A 130 -2.77 -15.30 -12.01
C PRO A 130 -2.29 -14.82 -10.63
N PHE A 131 -3.22 -14.56 -9.71
CA PHE A 131 -2.98 -14.00 -8.38
C PHE A 131 -2.95 -15.07 -7.27
N GLY A 132 -2.68 -16.33 -7.59
CA GLY A 132 -2.62 -17.41 -6.63
C GLY A 132 -3.95 -17.58 -5.88
N GLN A 133 -3.89 -17.62 -4.56
CA GLN A 133 -5.07 -17.67 -3.71
C GLN A 133 -5.68 -16.29 -3.42
N GLY A 134 -5.03 -15.24 -3.92
CA GLY A 134 -5.41 -13.85 -3.69
C GLY A 134 -5.18 -13.34 -2.28
N PRO A 135 -5.41 -12.03 -2.05
CA PRO A 135 -5.22 -11.40 -0.76
C PRO A 135 -6.34 -11.77 0.22
N ILE A 136 -6.01 -11.65 1.51
CA ILE A 136 -7.00 -11.66 2.58
C ILE A 136 -7.61 -10.27 2.69
N PHE A 137 -8.93 -10.21 2.87
CA PHE A 137 -9.61 -8.94 3.16
C PHE A 137 -10.43 -9.00 4.44
N GLN A 138 -10.57 -7.85 5.07
CA GLN A 138 -11.53 -7.59 6.14
C GLN A 138 -12.18 -6.22 5.90
N VAL A 139 -13.40 -6.05 6.40
CA VAL A 139 -14.11 -4.76 6.35
C VAL A 139 -14.34 -4.28 7.76
N ARG A 140 -14.03 -3.01 8.02
CA ARG A 140 -14.19 -2.37 9.33
C ARG A 140 -14.87 -1.01 9.18
N GLU A 141 -15.70 -0.69 10.15
CA GLU A 141 -16.22 0.65 10.35
C GLU A 141 -15.31 1.36 11.35
N ILE A 142 -14.76 2.50 10.95
CA ILE A 142 -13.83 3.29 11.75
C ILE A 142 -14.47 4.65 12.00
N LYS A 143 -14.69 4.99 13.28
CA LYS A 143 -15.30 6.26 13.65
C LYS A 143 -14.42 7.45 13.30
N ALA A 144 -15.02 8.63 13.28
CA ALA A 144 -14.28 9.88 13.07
C ALA A 144 -13.10 10.00 14.04
N ARG A 145 -11.91 10.30 13.51
CA ARG A 145 -10.66 10.46 14.27
C ARG A 145 -10.18 9.21 15.02
N GLU A 146 -10.78 8.06 14.78
CA GLU A 146 -10.39 6.80 15.39
C GLU A 146 -9.24 6.12 14.62
N THR A 147 -8.45 5.33 15.35
CA THR A 147 -7.43 4.44 14.79
C THR A 147 -7.85 3.00 15.01
N TYR A 148 -8.00 2.25 13.94
CA TYR A 148 -8.14 0.80 13.99
C TYR A 148 -6.75 0.15 13.95
N VAL A 149 -6.48 -0.72 14.93
CA VAL A 149 -5.17 -1.37 15.09
C VAL A 149 -5.34 -2.88 15.06
N PHE A 150 -4.48 -3.57 14.31
CA PHE A 150 -4.40 -5.03 14.34
C PHE A 150 -2.96 -5.51 14.12
N GLU A 151 -2.70 -6.76 14.48
CA GLU A 151 -1.43 -7.44 14.20
C GLU A 151 -1.56 -8.33 12.97
N LEU A 152 -0.50 -8.39 12.17
CA LEU A 152 -0.38 -9.23 11.00
C LEU A 152 0.91 -10.06 11.11
N GLU A 153 0.78 -11.38 10.93
CA GLU A 153 1.93 -12.28 10.78
C GLU A 153 2.42 -12.21 9.33
N ALA A 154 3.43 -11.38 9.10
CA ALA A 154 4.05 -11.25 7.78
C ALA A 154 4.96 -12.45 7.48
N ARG A 155 4.86 -12.98 6.28
CA ARG A 155 5.83 -13.94 5.73
C ARG A 155 7.08 -13.20 5.26
N GLY A 156 8.15 -13.93 4.93
CA GLY A 156 9.28 -13.36 4.18
C GLY A 156 8.84 -12.97 2.76
N GLY A 157 9.55 -12.01 2.15
CA GLY A 157 9.24 -11.46 0.84
C GLY A 157 8.52 -10.12 0.90
N VAL A 158 7.80 -9.79 -0.18
CA VAL A 158 7.05 -8.53 -0.29
C VAL A 158 5.67 -8.68 0.35
N LEU A 159 5.43 -7.89 1.40
CA LEU A 159 4.10 -7.68 1.97
C LEU A 159 3.52 -6.38 1.42
N ARG A 160 2.30 -6.43 0.91
CA ARG A 160 1.46 -5.25 0.64
C ARG A 160 0.26 -5.26 1.55
N VAL A 161 0.05 -4.14 2.23
CA VAL A 161 -1.16 -3.84 2.99
C VAL A 161 -1.79 -2.62 2.37
N ALA A 162 -3.09 -2.67 2.11
CA ALA A 162 -3.83 -1.54 1.59
C ALA A 162 -5.13 -1.34 2.37
N ALA A 163 -5.60 -0.11 2.41
CA ALA A 163 -6.92 0.24 2.87
C ALA A 163 -7.69 0.94 1.75
N ILE A 164 -8.96 0.60 1.57
CA ILE A 164 -9.86 1.23 0.61
C ILE A 164 -11.06 1.73 1.39
N GLY A 165 -11.16 3.04 1.54
CA GLY A 165 -12.30 3.70 2.15
C GLY A 165 -13.48 3.84 1.20
N ASP A 166 -14.67 4.11 1.74
CA ASP A 166 -15.89 4.34 0.96
C ASP A 166 -15.98 5.74 0.30
N GLY A 167 -14.97 6.58 0.51
CA GLY A 167 -14.80 7.84 -0.21
C GLY A 167 -15.21 9.09 0.55
N ASP A 168 -15.73 8.97 1.76
CA ASP A 168 -16.21 10.10 2.56
C ASP A 168 -15.17 10.64 3.55
N SER A 169 -14.00 9.98 3.65
CA SER A 169 -12.99 10.32 4.65
C SER A 169 -11.57 10.05 4.15
N ASN A 170 -10.61 10.85 4.60
CA ASN A 170 -9.20 10.59 4.41
C ASN A 170 -8.72 9.47 5.35
N ILE A 171 -8.00 8.49 4.81
CA ILE A 171 -7.47 7.33 5.54
C ILE A 171 -5.95 7.35 5.48
N ASP A 172 -5.30 7.27 6.65
CA ASP A 172 -3.86 7.02 6.73
C ASP A 172 -3.61 5.57 7.12
N LEU A 173 -2.54 5.00 6.57
CA LEU A 173 -2.04 3.66 6.89
C LEU A 173 -0.60 3.77 7.40
N SER A 174 -0.30 3.12 8.53
CA SER A 174 1.08 2.92 8.96
C SER A 174 1.34 1.48 9.37
N VAL A 175 2.55 1.02 9.10
CA VAL A 175 3.04 -0.31 9.43
C VAL A 175 4.25 -0.17 10.35
N ARG A 176 4.23 -0.87 11.48
CA ARG A 176 5.32 -0.90 12.45
C ARG A 176 5.80 -2.33 12.66
N ASP A 177 7.09 -2.46 12.94
CA ASP A 177 7.67 -3.75 13.33
C ASP A 177 7.34 -4.14 14.77
N ALA A 178 7.78 -5.33 15.19
CA ALA A 178 7.55 -5.83 16.55
C ALA A 178 8.23 -4.97 17.64
N GLY A 179 9.23 -4.18 17.29
CA GLY A 179 9.88 -3.22 18.19
C GLY A 179 9.17 -1.86 18.24
N GLY A 180 8.11 -1.67 17.43
CA GLY A 180 7.36 -0.42 17.33
C GLY A 180 7.95 0.59 16.35
N ALA A 181 9.05 0.28 15.66
CA ALA A 181 9.64 1.16 14.66
C ALA A 181 8.73 1.26 13.43
N LEU A 182 8.56 2.47 12.90
CA LEU A 182 7.80 2.72 11.67
C LEU A 182 8.58 2.16 10.47
N VAL A 183 7.98 1.22 9.73
CA VAL A 183 8.59 0.61 8.55
C VAL A 183 7.95 1.06 7.23
N CYS A 184 6.70 1.52 7.29
CA CYS A 184 6.02 2.13 6.15
C CYS A 184 4.89 3.04 6.63
N GLN A 185 4.64 4.11 5.88
CA GLN A 185 3.49 4.99 6.09
C GLN A 185 2.99 5.54 4.76
N ASP A 186 1.68 5.55 4.58
CA ASP A 186 0.99 6.26 3.51
C ASP A 186 -0.15 7.09 4.11
N GLY A 187 -0.08 8.41 3.92
CA GLY A 187 -1.03 9.40 4.44
C GLY A 187 -1.13 10.57 3.47
N ARG A 188 -1.29 10.28 2.17
CA ARG A 188 -1.27 11.28 1.09
C ARG A 188 -2.53 12.13 0.98
N GLY A 189 -3.51 11.92 1.84
CA GLY A 189 -4.73 12.71 1.85
C GLY A 189 -5.84 12.15 0.95
N ASP A 190 -5.82 10.86 0.70
CA ASP A 190 -6.87 10.12 0.00
C ASP A 190 -7.45 8.98 0.88
N HIS A 191 -8.24 8.12 0.30
CA HIS A 191 -8.84 6.98 0.99
C HIS A 191 -8.35 5.61 0.44
N TYR A 192 -7.16 5.61 -0.20
CA TYR A 192 -6.55 4.42 -0.81
C TYR A 192 -5.08 4.19 -0.38
N PRO A 193 -4.70 4.35 0.90
CA PRO A 193 -3.32 4.19 1.28
C PRO A 193 -2.81 2.76 1.06
N VAL A 194 -1.54 2.65 0.61
CA VAL A 194 -0.85 1.39 0.36
C VAL A 194 0.52 1.40 1.01
N CYS A 195 0.82 0.39 1.79
CA CYS A 195 2.15 0.13 2.31
C CYS A 195 2.75 -1.13 1.68
N THR A 196 3.97 -1.00 1.16
CA THR A 196 4.79 -2.12 0.68
C THR A 196 5.99 -2.27 1.61
N VAL A 197 6.16 -3.44 2.19
CA VAL A 197 7.24 -3.76 3.13
C VAL A 197 7.95 -5.02 2.63
N VAL A 198 9.27 -4.93 2.45
CA VAL A 198 10.09 -6.10 2.11
C VAL A 198 10.69 -6.69 3.37
N ARG A 199 10.52 -7.98 3.56
CA ARG A 199 10.99 -8.70 4.74
C ARG A 199 11.89 -9.86 4.36
N THR A 200 13.02 -9.95 5.02
CA THR A 200 13.93 -11.10 4.86
C THR A 200 13.48 -12.31 5.67
N GLN A 201 12.71 -12.09 6.75
CA GLN A 201 12.22 -13.14 7.64
C GLN A 201 10.76 -12.88 8.04
N PRO A 202 10.00 -13.95 8.34
CA PRO A 202 8.66 -13.84 8.93
C PRO A 202 8.70 -13.08 10.26
N GLY A 203 7.57 -12.50 10.63
CA GLY A 203 7.41 -11.85 11.92
C GLY A 203 6.17 -10.98 12.01
N LYS A 204 5.86 -10.56 13.22
CA LYS A 204 4.71 -9.71 13.51
C LYS A 204 4.94 -8.29 13.06
N LEU A 205 3.88 -7.72 12.50
CA LEU A 205 3.76 -6.31 12.18
C LEU A 205 2.48 -5.76 12.82
N ARG A 206 2.56 -4.56 13.34
CA ARG A 206 1.40 -3.79 13.78
C ARG A 206 0.96 -2.87 12.64
N ILE A 207 -0.33 -2.91 12.33
CA ILE A 207 -0.96 -2.11 11.30
C ILE A 207 -1.91 -1.12 11.98
N ASP A 208 -1.72 0.15 11.73
CA ASP A 208 -2.57 1.23 12.22
C ASP A 208 -3.27 1.89 11.03
N ILE A 209 -4.61 1.91 11.03
CA ILE A 209 -5.44 2.57 10.02
C ILE A 209 -6.19 3.70 10.72
N VAL A 210 -5.95 4.93 10.29
CA VAL A 210 -6.45 6.14 10.92
C VAL A 210 -7.48 6.81 10.03
N ASN A 211 -8.70 6.95 10.52
CA ASN A 211 -9.68 7.83 9.90
C ASN A 211 -9.37 9.29 10.28
N ARG A 212 -8.91 10.09 9.34
CA ARG A 212 -8.61 11.53 9.53
C ARG A 212 -9.83 12.43 9.40
N GLY A 213 -10.93 11.89 8.88
CA GLY A 213 -12.16 12.64 8.64
C GLY A 213 -12.96 12.98 9.90
N GLN A 214 -14.10 13.61 9.66
CA GLN A 214 -15.04 14.06 10.70
C GLN A 214 -16.26 13.11 10.82
N VAL A 215 -16.36 12.13 9.93
CA VAL A 215 -17.43 11.14 9.87
C VAL A 215 -16.85 9.74 10.04
N TRP A 216 -17.68 8.76 10.39
CA TRP A 216 -17.30 7.36 10.32
C TRP A 216 -17.15 6.93 8.86
N THR A 217 -16.33 5.93 8.59
CA THR A 217 -16.08 5.42 7.24
C THR A 217 -15.97 3.90 7.27
N LYS A 218 -16.43 3.24 6.21
CA LYS A 218 -16.13 1.83 5.99
C LYS A 218 -14.82 1.68 5.23
N VAL A 219 -14.00 0.76 5.69
CA VAL A 219 -12.69 0.51 5.10
C VAL A 219 -12.54 -0.98 4.80
N GLN A 220 -12.27 -1.31 3.55
CA GLN A 220 -11.79 -2.64 3.16
C GLN A 220 -10.28 -2.68 3.28
N ILE A 221 -9.78 -3.56 4.12
CA ILE A 221 -8.35 -3.75 4.36
C ILE A 221 -7.92 -5.01 3.61
N LEU A 222 -6.82 -4.91 2.87
CA LEU A 222 -6.25 -5.99 2.07
C LEU A 222 -4.84 -6.29 2.53
N SER A 223 -4.46 -7.57 2.59
CA SER A 223 -3.09 -8.02 2.80
C SER A 223 -2.81 -9.33 2.06
N ASN A 224 -1.55 -9.54 1.63
CA ASN A 224 -1.09 -10.82 1.06
C ASN A 224 -0.41 -11.71 2.09
#